data_c57eaa30593d5a1166045031da74d367
#
_entry.id   c57eaa30593d5a1166045031da74d367
#
_cell.length_a   1.000
_cell.length_b   1.000
_cell.length_c   1.000
_cell.angle_alpha   90.00
_cell.angle_beta   90.00
_cell.angle_gamma   90.00
#
_symmetry.space_group_name_H-M   'P 1'
#
loop_
_entity.id
_entity.type
_entity.pdbx_description
1 polymer ?
#
loop_
_entity_poly.entity_id
_entity_poly.type
_entity_poly.pdbx_seq_one_letter_code
_entity_poly.pdbx_strand_id
1 'polypeptide(L)'
;MKNKTVAAWLAFIGGPLGLHRFYLHGRGDLLGWLLPLPTALGLYGIKRAQQNGVDDLWSWLLIPLLGFTIAGCALTAIVYGLTAPEKWNARFNPSASLDAAPGQTRWLTIGAIVLSLLVGTTVLMSSIVFSFQRHFEYQVEEARKISQPK
;
A
#
# COMPACT_ATOMS: atom_id res chain seq x y z
N MET A 1 6.21 16.91 18.45
CA MET A 1 5.82 17.45 17.12
C MET A 1 5.95 16.36 16.06
N LYS A 2 4.95 16.23 15.21
CA LYS A 2 4.91 15.19 14.14
C LYS A 2 5.57 15.71 12.86
N ASN A 3 6.63 15.05 12.43
CA ASN A 3 7.41 15.45 11.26
C ASN A 3 6.82 14.83 9.98
N LYS A 4 6.53 15.67 8.98
CA LYS A 4 5.93 15.26 7.70
C LYS A 4 6.84 14.31 6.91
N THR A 5 8.14 14.58 6.86
CA THR A 5 9.11 13.73 6.17
C THR A 5 9.14 12.32 6.78
N VAL A 6 9.18 12.24 8.12
CA VAL A 6 9.16 10.96 8.84
C VAL A 6 7.85 10.21 8.56
N ALA A 7 6.71 10.90 8.59
CA ALA A 7 5.42 10.28 8.30
C ALA A 7 5.33 9.73 6.87
N ALA A 8 5.87 10.46 5.87
CA ALA A 8 5.92 10.02 4.48
C ALA A 8 6.79 8.76 4.32
N TRP A 9 7.99 8.73 4.91
CA TRP A 9 8.85 7.55 4.88
C TRP A 9 8.26 6.35 5.62
N LEU A 10 7.63 6.57 6.78
CA LEU A 10 6.94 5.52 7.51
C LEU A 10 5.72 4.98 6.75
N ALA A 11 5.04 5.83 5.98
CA ALA A 11 3.94 5.38 5.12
C ALA A 11 4.45 4.55 3.94
N PHE A 12 5.56 4.94 3.33
CA PHE A 12 6.16 4.24 2.20
C PHE A 12 6.74 2.87 2.61
N ILE A 13 7.63 2.85 3.62
CA ILE A 13 8.36 1.63 4.01
C ILE A 13 7.56 0.78 5.00
N GLY A 14 7.02 1.40 6.03
CA GLY A 14 6.31 0.74 7.13
C GLY A 14 4.78 0.80 7.02
N GLY A 15 4.27 1.31 5.91
CA GLY A 15 2.83 1.47 5.65
C GLY A 15 2.05 0.17 5.77
N PRO A 16 2.49 -0.93 5.13
CA PRO A 16 1.84 -2.23 5.23
C PRO A 16 1.74 -2.79 6.65
N LEU A 17 2.60 -2.33 7.57
CA LEU A 17 2.55 -2.65 9.00
C LEU A 17 1.82 -1.58 9.84
N GLY A 18 1.26 -0.54 9.21
CA GLY A 18 0.53 0.53 9.90
C GLY A 18 1.41 1.53 10.67
N LEU A 19 2.74 1.50 10.52
CA LEU A 19 3.67 2.31 11.33
C LEU A 19 3.42 3.80 11.23
N HIS A 20 3.05 4.33 10.06
CA HIS A 20 2.71 5.73 9.86
C HIS A 20 1.48 6.16 10.67
N ARG A 21 0.50 5.25 10.82
CA ARG A 21 -0.71 5.49 11.60
C ARG A 21 -0.39 5.57 13.09
N PHE A 22 0.40 4.63 13.58
CA PHE A 22 0.86 4.64 14.98
C PHE A 22 1.71 5.87 15.30
N TYR A 23 2.53 6.33 14.35
CA TYR A 23 3.29 7.56 14.50
C TYR A 23 2.39 8.79 14.60
N LEU A 24 1.33 8.89 13.78
CA LEU A 24 0.45 10.06 13.71
C LEU A 24 -0.65 10.06 14.75
N HIS A 25 -1.29 8.92 15.00
CA HIS A 25 -2.48 8.82 15.86
C HIS A 25 -2.22 8.05 17.17
N GLY A 26 -1.04 7.45 17.32
CA GLY A 26 -0.69 6.65 18.49
C GLY A 26 -1.17 5.19 18.38
N ARG A 27 -0.88 4.40 19.42
CA ARG A 27 -1.14 2.95 19.45
C ARG A 27 -2.62 2.57 19.51
N GLY A 28 -3.50 3.50 19.83
CA GLY A 28 -4.95 3.28 19.89
C GLY A 28 -5.65 3.35 18.52
N ASP A 29 -4.94 3.59 17.43
CA ASP A 29 -5.53 3.70 16.11
C ASP A 29 -5.88 2.33 15.53
N LEU A 30 -7.18 2.04 15.42
CA LEU A 30 -7.71 0.77 14.89
C LEU A 30 -7.24 0.51 13.44
N LEU A 31 -7.17 1.53 12.60
CA LEU A 31 -6.72 1.39 11.23
C LEU A 31 -5.24 1.03 11.15
N GLY A 32 -4.42 1.48 12.11
CA GLY A 32 -3.03 1.06 12.22
C GLY A 32 -2.89 -0.43 12.48
N TRP A 33 -3.77 -0.99 13.31
CA TRP A 33 -3.81 -2.44 13.59
C TRP A 33 -4.45 -3.27 12.47
N LEU A 34 -5.30 -2.65 11.65
CA LEU A 34 -5.97 -3.34 10.55
C LEU A 34 -5.05 -3.53 9.33
N LEU A 35 -4.11 -2.62 9.06
CA LEU A 35 -3.21 -2.66 7.89
C LEU A 35 -2.31 -3.90 7.81
N PRO A 36 -1.76 -4.46 8.91
CA PRO A 36 -1.01 -5.71 8.87
C PRO A 36 -1.83 -6.92 8.39
N LEU A 37 -3.16 -6.88 8.55
CA LEU A 37 -4.02 -8.01 8.17
C LEU A 37 -3.99 -8.31 6.66
N PRO A 38 -4.32 -7.37 5.74
CA PRO A 38 -4.22 -7.63 4.31
C PRO A 38 -2.77 -7.91 3.87
N THR A 39 -1.78 -7.33 4.56
CA THR A 39 -0.36 -7.64 4.31
C THR A 39 -0.04 -9.10 4.62
N ALA A 40 -0.44 -9.59 5.79
CA ALA A 40 -0.22 -10.99 6.20
C ALA A 40 -0.98 -11.97 5.29
N LEU A 41 -2.23 -11.64 4.94
CA LEU A 41 -3.04 -12.45 4.02
C LEU A 41 -2.39 -12.53 2.63
N GLY A 42 -1.88 -11.41 2.12
CA GLY A 42 -1.21 -11.40 0.82
C GLY A 42 0.12 -12.15 0.82
N LEU A 43 0.91 -12.05 1.89
CA LEU A 43 2.12 -12.87 2.08
C LEU A 43 1.79 -14.37 2.17
N TYR A 44 0.71 -14.71 2.86
CA TYR A 44 0.19 -16.07 2.90
C TYR A 44 -0.21 -16.57 1.50
N GLY A 45 -0.83 -15.71 0.69
CA GLY A 45 -1.16 -15.99 -0.71
C GLY A 45 0.07 -16.35 -1.55
N ILE A 46 1.17 -15.61 -1.40
CA ILE A 46 2.45 -15.90 -2.08
C ILE A 46 2.99 -17.27 -1.66
N LYS A 47 3.04 -17.54 -0.35
CA LYS A 47 3.50 -18.83 0.18
C LYS A 47 2.64 -19.98 -0.33
N ARG A 48 1.33 -19.79 -0.40
CA ARG A 48 0.37 -20.77 -0.89
C ARG A 48 0.58 -21.05 -2.40
N ALA A 49 0.83 -20.01 -3.22
CA ALA A 49 1.15 -20.18 -4.63
C ALA A 49 2.44 -20.97 -4.86
N GLN A 50 3.44 -20.80 -3.99
CA GLN A 50 4.68 -21.58 -4.04
C GLN A 50 4.47 -23.06 -3.72
N GLN A 51 3.51 -23.38 -2.86
CA GLN A 51 3.23 -24.76 -2.43
C GLN A 51 2.23 -25.51 -3.35
N ASN A 52 1.20 -24.82 -3.79
CA ASN A 52 0.06 -25.43 -4.52
C ASN A 52 0.09 -25.10 -6.03
N GLY A 53 1.06 -24.28 -6.47
CA GLY A 53 1.12 -23.79 -7.85
C GLY A 53 0.32 -22.50 -8.05
N VAL A 54 0.52 -21.92 -9.23
CA VAL A 54 -0.09 -20.64 -9.60
C VAL A 54 -1.60 -20.72 -9.89
N ASP A 55 -2.15 -21.91 -10.04
CA ASP A 55 -3.58 -22.15 -10.34
C ASP A 55 -4.46 -22.17 -9.09
N ASP A 56 -3.86 -22.07 -7.90
CA ASP A 56 -4.61 -22.02 -6.65
C ASP A 56 -5.47 -20.76 -6.54
N LEU A 57 -6.78 -20.93 -6.50
CA LEU A 57 -7.78 -19.84 -6.48
C LEU A 57 -7.57 -18.85 -5.32
N TRP A 58 -7.21 -19.37 -4.14
CA TRP A 58 -6.95 -18.51 -2.97
C TRP A 58 -5.72 -17.65 -3.14
N SER A 59 -4.66 -18.19 -3.74
CA SER A 59 -3.46 -17.41 -4.06
C SER A 59 -3.77 -16.28 -5.03
N TRP A 60 -4.60 -16.56 -6.02
CA TRP A 60 -5.06 -15.56 -6.99
C TRP A 60 -5.78 -14.38 -6.33
N LEU A 61 -6.62 -14.64 -5.32
CA LEU A 61 -7.34 -13.59 -4.59
C LEU A 61 -6.43 -12.83 -3.60
N LEU A 62 -5.54 -13.54 -2.92
CA LEU A 62 -4.75 -12.99 -1.82
C LEU A 62 -3.52 -12.20 -2.27
N ILE A 63 -2.87 -12.59 -3.38
CA ILE A 63 -1.67 -11.89 -3.88
C ILE A 63 -1.96 -10.45 -4.28
N PRO A 64 -3.01 -10.12 -5.06
CA PRO A 64 -3.37 -8.74 -5.37
C PRO A 64 -3.68 -7.90 -4.14
N LEU A 65 -4.21 -8.50 -3.07
CA LEU A 65 -4.51 -7.80 -1.83
C LEU A 65 -3.24 -7.17 -1.21
N LEU A 66 -2.11 -7.89 -1.25
CA LEU A 66 -0.82 -7.33 -0.83
C LEU A 66 -0.40 -6.15 -1.72
N GLY A 67 -0.52 -6.31 -3.03
CA GLY A 67 -0.13 -5.27 -3.98
C GLY A 67 -0.97 -3.99 -3.82
N PHE A 68 -2.30 -4.12 -3.69
CA PHE A 68 -3.17 -2.97 -3.42
C PHE A 68 -2.89 -2.33 -2.07
N THR A 69 -2.52 -3.11 -1.05
CA THR A 69 -2.13 -2.56 0.26
C THR A 69 -0.85 -1.73 0.16
N ILE A 70 0.19 -2.25 -0.52
CA ILE A 70 1.45 -1.53 -0.73
C ILE A 70 1.20 -0.26 -1.56
N ALA A 71 0.43 -0.34 -2.64
CA ALA A 71 0.10 0.81 -3.48
C ALA A 71 -0.69 1.88 -2.70
N GLY A 72 -1.64 1.48 -1.86
CA GLY A 72 -2.38 2.39 -0.98
C GLY A 72 -1.50 3.09 0.05
N CYS A 73 -0.52 2.38 0.62
CA CYS A 73 0.48 2.97 1.52
C CYS A 73 1.41 3.93 0.79
N ALA A 74 1.84 3.60 -0.43
CA ALA A 74 2.64 4.49 -1.27
C ALA A 74 1.86 5.77 -1.63
N LEU A 75 0.58 5.65 -2.00
CA LEU A 75 -0.30 6.80 -2.22
C LEU A 75 -0.43 7.65 -0.95
N THR A 76 -0.57 7.04 0.20
CA THR A 76 -0.63 7.75 1.49
C THR A 76 0.66 8.54 1.75
N ALA A 77 1.83 7.98 1.43
CA ALA A 77 3.12 8.65 1.55
C ALA A 77 3.20 9.89 0.63
N ILE A 78 2.70 9.78 -0.61
CA ILE A 78 2.62 10.88 -1.56
C ILE A 78 1.70 11.99 -1.00
N VAL A 79 0.51 11.64 -0.52
CA VAL A 79 -0.44 12.60 0.06
C VAL A 79 0.16 13.32 1.25
N TYR A 80 0.84 12.60 2.15
CA TYR A 80 1.53 13.24 3.28
C TYR A 80 2.64 14.18 2.81
N GLY A 81 3.46 13.75 1.86
CA GLY A 81 4.55 14.57 1.32
C GLY A 81 4.07 15.84 0.62
N LEU A 82 2.95 15.78 -0.10
CA LEU A 82 2.36 16.91 -0.82
C LEU A 82 1.46 17.80 0.04
N THR A 83 1.11 17.39 1.26
CA THR A 83 0.31 18.24 2.15
C THR A 83 1.03 19.55 2.45
N ALA A 84 0.34 20.69 2.29
CA ALA A 84 0.91 22.01 2.60
C ALA A 84 1.36 22.10 4.06
N PRO A 85 2.49 22.79 4.34
CA PRO A 85 3.05 22.91 5.70
C PRO A 85 2.04 23.39 6.74
N GLU A 86 1.24 24.39 6.38
CA GLU A 86 0.22 24.99 7.24
C GLU A 86 -0.86 23.98 7.61
N LYS A 87 -1.34 23.21 6.61
CA LYS A 87 -2.34 22.16 6.83
C LYS A 87 -1.80 21.00 7.67
N TRP A 88 -0.53 20.65 7.44
CA TRP A 88 0.14 19.62 8.24
C TRP A 88 0.24 20.03 9.70
N ASN A 89 0.78 21.23 9.96
CA ASN A 89 0.98 21.74 11.31
C ASN A 89 -0.35 21.99 12.03
N ALA A 90 -1.35 22.57 11.35
CA ALA A 90 -2.68 22.73 11.93
C ALA A 90 -3.30 21.40 12.39
N ARG A 91 -3.06 20.32 11.66
CA ARG A 91 -3.64 19.02 11.98
C ARG A 91 -2.85 18.21 13.01
N PHE A 92 -1.53 18.18 12.90
CA PHE A 92 -0.68 17.28 13.68
C PHE A 92 0.20 17.96 14.73
N ASN A 93 0.31 19.30 14.67
CA ASN A 93 1.11 20.13 15.58
C ASN A 93 0.36 21.39 16.00
N PRO A 94 -0.85 21.32 16.58
CA PRO A 94 -1.72 22.48 16.82
C PRO A 94 -1.12 23.53 17.77
N SER A 95 -0.13 23.15 18.59
CA SER A 95 0.59 24.06 19.49
C SER A 95 1.80 24.77 18.84
N ALA A 96 2.11 24.45 17.58
CA ALA A 96 3.21 25.04 16.84
C ALA A 96 2.71 26.14 15.89
N SER A 97 3.62 27.02 15.44
CA SER A 97 3.31 27.94 14.35
C SER A 97 2.97 27.19 13.06
N LEU A 98 2.12 27.77 12.21
CA LEU A 98 1.70 27.14 10.95
C LEU A 98 2.91 26.85 10.04
N ASP A 99 3.93 27.69 10.06
CA ASP A 99 5.15 27.54 9.27
C ASP A 99 6.26 26.72 9.97
N ALA A 100 5.94 26.06 11.08
CA ALA A 100 6.93 25.31 11.84
C ALA A 100 7.64 24.26 11.00
N ALA A 101 8.92 24.07 11.26
CA ALA A 101 9.83 23.17 10.53
C ALA A 101 9.35 21.73 10.33
N PRO A 102 8.60 21.09 11.27
CA PRO A 102 8.12 19.72 11.09
C PRO A 102 7.13 19.54 9.92
N GLY A 103 6.39 20.61 9.56
CA GLY A 103 5.47 20.58 8.40
C GLY A 103 6.14 20.89 7.06
N GLN A 104 7.38 21.38 7.06
CA GLN A 104 8.06 21.81 5.84
C GLN A 104 8.39 20.65 4.91
N THR A 105 8.27 20.92 3.60
CA THR A 105 8.71 19.98 2.58
C THR A 105 10.21 20.13 2.38
N ARG A 106 10.94 19.06 2.68
CA ARG A 106 12.41 19.01 2.53
C ARG A 106 12.77 18.08 1.37
N TRP A 107 14.04 18.11 0.96
CA TRP A 107 14.57 17.25 -0.09
C TRP A 107 14.26 15.75 0.16
N LEU A 108 14.41 15.29 1.39
CA LEU A 108 14.06 13.93 1.79
C LEU A 108 12.56 13.63 1.65
N THR A 109 11.69 14.63 1.82
CA THR A 109 10.24 14.47 1.56
C THR A 109 9.98 14.24 0.07
N ILE A 110 10.67 14.99 -0.78
CA ILE A 110 10.59 14.82 -2.24
C ILE A 110 11.07 13.43 -2.65
N GLY A 111 12.20 12.97 -2.06
CA GLY A 111 12.68 11.60 -2.27
C GLY A 111 11.65 10.53 -1.91
N ALA A 112 10.96 10.67 -0.78
CA ALA A 112 9.88 9.76 -0.38
C ALA A 112 8.72 9.78 -1.39
N ILE A 113 8.32 10.95 -1.90
CA ILE A 113 7.26 11.09 -2.91
C ILE A 113 7.64 10.37 -4.21
N VAL A 114 8.84 10.64 -4.72
CA VAL A 114 9.32 10.06 -6.00
C VAL A 114 9.41 8.54 -5.91
N LEU A 115 10.01 8.00 -4.84
CA LEU A 115 10.11 6.56 -4.64
C LEU A 115 8.74 5.91 -4.42
N SER A 116 7.86 6.57 -3.68
CA SER A 116 6.47 6.08 -3.50
C SER A 116 5.70 6.06 -4.81
N LEU A 117 5.88 7.06 -5.66
CA LEU A 117 5.25 7.09 -6.98
C LEU A 117 5.77 5.96 -7.86
N LEU A 118 7.09 5.79 -7.95
CA LEU A 118 7.74 4.75 -8.76
C LEU A 118 7.30 3.34 -8.31
N VAL A 119 7.52 3.03 -7.04
CA VAL A 119 7.22 1.70 -6.49
C VAL A 119 5.71 1.45 -6.43
N GLY A 120 4.94 2.43 -5.97
CA GLY A 120 3.49 2.32 -5.85
C GLY A 120 2.81 2.08 -7.20
N THR A 121 3.22 2.80 -8.25
CA THR A 121 2.68 2.61 -9.61
C THR A 121 3.07 1.24 -10.16
N THR A 122 4.32 0.83 -10.00
CA THR A 122 4.79 -0.49 -10.46
C THR A 122 4.02 -1.62 -9.79
N VAL A 123 3.89 -1.57 -8.46
CA VAL A 123 3.17 -2.60 -7.70
C VAL A 123 1.67 -2.61 -8.04
N LEU A 124 1.07 -1.43 -8.19
CA LEU A 124 -0.35 -1.30 -8.56
C LEU A 124 -0.59 -1.93 -9.93
N MET A 125 0.19 -1.55 -10.94
CA MET A 125 0.06 -2.08 -12.30
C MET A 125 0.31 -3.59 -12.35
N SER A 126 1.31 -4.08 -11.65
CA SER A 126 1.58 -5.52 -11.56
C SER A 126 0.41 -6.28 -10.94
N SER A 127 -0.22 -5.73 -9.89
CA SER A 127 -1.38 -6.34 -9.23
C SER A 127 -2.61 -6.37 -10.13
N ILE A 128 -2.85 -5.29 -10.88
CA ILE A 128 -3.94 -5.21 -11.84
C ILE A 128 -3.71 -6.22 -12.98
N VAL A 129 -2.51 -6.23 -13.58
CA VAL A 129 -2.18 -7.16 -14.67
C VAL A 129 -2.30 -8.61 -14.21
N PHE A 130 -1.80 -8.94 -13.04
CA PHE A 130 -1.94 -10.30 -12.47
C PHE A 130 -3.42 -10.69 -12.31
N SER A 131 -4.26 -9.80 -11.79
CA SER A 131 -5.68 -10.06 -11.60
C SER A 131 -6.41 -10.30 -12.92
N PHE A 132 -6.13 -9.47 -13.94
CA PHE A 132 -6.73 -9.62 -15.27
C PHE A 132 -6.26 -10.88 -16.00
N GLN A 133 -4.96 -11.15 -15.99
CA GLN A 133 -4.39 -12.35 -16.62
C GLN A 133 -5.07 -13.61 -16.09
N ARG A 134 -5.18 -13.73 -14.77
CA ARG A 134 -5.82 -14.89 -14.14
C ARG A 134 -7.30 -15.00 -14.48
N HIS A 135 -8.01 -13.91 -14.56
CA HIS A 135 -9.41 -13.92 -14.97
C HIS A 135 -9.60 -14.44 -16.40
N PHE A 136 -8.75 -13.99 -17.33
CA PHE A 136 -8.81 -14.46 -18.72
C PHE A 136 -8.38 -15.93 -18.87
N GLU A 137 -7.34 -16.37 -18.19
CA GLU A 137 -6.90 -17.77 -18.18
C GLU A 137 -8.04 -18.70 -17.73
N TYR A 138 -8.72 -18.35 -16.65
CA TYR A 138 -9.87 -19.11 -16.14
C TYR A 138 -11.01 -19.20 -17.17
N GLN A 139 -11.36 -18.09 -17.81
CA GLN A 139 -12.42 -18.10 -18.84
C GLN A 139 -12.05 -18.95 -20.06
N VAL A 140 -10.80 -18.91 -20.50
CA VAL A 140 -10.32 -19.72 -21.63
C VAL A 140 -10.36 -21.20 -21.30
N GLU A 141 -9.97 -21.59 -20.09
CA GLU A 141 -10.07 -23.00 -19.65
C GLU A 141 -11.50 -23.48 -19.57
N GLU A 142 -12.43 -22.70 -19.04
CA GLU A 142 -13.86 -23.06 -19.01
C GLU A 142 -14.42 -23.21 -20.43
N ALA A 143 -14.11 -22.28 -21.32
CA ALA A 143 -14.53 -22.36 -22.72
C ALA A 143 -13.98 -23.63 -23.41
N ARG A 144 -12.73 -24.02 -23.14
CA ARG A 144 -12.16 -25.28 -23.64
C ARG A 144 -12.87 -26.51 -23.12
N LYS A 145 -13.22 -26.54 -21.84
CA LYS A 145 -13.97 -27.67 -21.23
C LYS A 145 -15.34 -27.82 -21.87
N ILE A 146 -16.02 -26.75 -22.23
CA ILE A 146 -17.32 -26.76 -22.88
C ILE A 146 -17.20 -27.19 -24.36
N SER A 147 -16.13 -26.82 -25.05
CA SER A 147 -15.93 -27.12 -26.47
C SER A 147 -15.40 -28.53 -26.77
N GLN A 148 -14.97 -29.30 -25.78
CA GLN A 148 -14.54 -30.69 -25.93
C GLN A 148 -15.66 -31.63 -25.42
N PRO A 149 -16.56 -32.05 -26.31
CA PRO A 149 -17.52 -33.12 -25.94
C PRO A 149 -16.75 -34.41 -25.62
N LYS A 150 -17.15 -35.08 -24.54
CA LYS A 150 -16.66 -36.42 -24.15
C LYS A 150 -16.93 -37.46 -25.23
#